data_d1ba90f4ef12357539451cf40c980617
#
_entry.id   d1ba90f4ef12357539451cf40c980617
#
_cell.length_a   1.000
_cell.length_b   1.000
_cell.length_c   1.000
_cell.angle_alpha   90.00
_cell.angle_beta   90.00
_cell.angle_gamma   90.00
#
_symmetry.space_group_name_H-M   'P 1'
#
loop_
_entity.id
_entity.type
_entity.pdbx_description
1 polymer ?
#
loop_
_entity_poly.entity_id
_entity_poly.type
_entity_poly.pdbx_seq_one_letter_code
_entity_poly.pdbx_strand_id
1 'polypeptide(L)'
;MVVETHREILDRQFWAAVPESGKRTVLLSSEAWCIPPRNVQSYVGELVEQGNVADAVSVLQNYAACADSEDNDARKKTAAGLSEMAELYAKLDPRLLGAALQHLGLRLNVEQDAELQAVVSAAFVRLSQQAASSRCYGAMEQALDLLSGVEAAHPGAARTLRGKMGIEERVPEFIEEALRARQAAAGLTAVLKMLPQTTMEQLATRFNRCTLRNDAEHVANLAADLGEEGLQYLRSTLRGGAVAEAVEIIGLLCKLDPRSVEVFLPARIKEFPRNSQDRVLRQISASGSAGRCRILLEVLDFLDPLVMPLAVDEIGVSGDREGLGRLLTIVDGDLPAGGGTYLRVKAVEALGRINAPEAITALKRIVEAKKFLGWLQPQELRIAAIQALGKLDSTWAVSFLPQSGLDRDDLALAPLALKPNSKFVRQRRHKRVRLTKPVLAVSTNLKEACSLQIKTASLSGGVATISRHLPPGTPVQLKFQIGLRNLQATALMRDYRAQDMAFEIVDITLEERSRLRRLLSEHIAPRGTTPEDHAVGADTPVPIGTQR
;
A
#
# COMPACT_ATOMS: atom_id res chain seq x y z
N MET A 1 -14.01 30.15 -29.07
CA MET A 1 -15.24 30.94 -29.24
C MET A 1 -16.25 30.06 -29.96
N VAL A 2 -17.33 29.70 -29.28
CA VAL A 2 -18.46 28.99 -29.92
C VAL A 2 -19.25 30.05 -30.70
N VAL A 3 -19.40 29.87 -31.99
CA VAL A 3 -20.19 30.78 -32.84
C VAL A 3 -21.66 30.50 -32.58
N GLU A 4 -22.37 31.47 -31.99
CA GLU A 4 -23.81 31.35 -31.76
C GLU A 4 -24.55 31.25 -33.11
N THR A 5 -25.54 30.36 -33.17
CA THR A 5 -26.42 30.24 -34.34
C THR A 5 -27.40 31.42 -34.38
N HIS A 6 -27.90 31.72 -35.56
CA HIS A 6 -28.89 32.80 -35.74
C HIS A 6 -30.15 32.57 -34.86
N ARG A 7 -30.56 31.35 -34.68
CA ARG A 7 -31.69 30.97 -33.81
C ARG A 7 -31.38 31.28 -32.32
N GLU A 8 -30.20 30.99 -31.87
CA GLU A 8 -29.78 31.27 -30.47
C GLU A 8 -29.74 32.77 -30.19
N ILE A 9 -29.35 33.58 -31.19
CA ILE A 9 -29.36 35.05 -31.08
C ILE A 9 -30.79 35.55 -30.94
N LEU A 10 -31.72 35.04 -31.77
CA LEU A 10 -33.13 35.44 -31.72
C LEU A 10 -33.80 35.02 -30.41
N ASP A 11 -33.56 33.80 -29.94
CA ASP A 11 -34.09 33.32 -28.67
C ASP A 11 -33.61 34.18 -27.49
N ARG A 12 -32.35 34.59 -27.50
CA ARG A 12 -31.79 35.50 -26.47
C ARG A 12 -32.41 36.90 -26.54
N GLN A 13 -32.58 37.45 -27.74
CA GLN A 13 -33.19 38.77 -27.90
C GLN A 13 -34.66 38.75 -27.46
N PHE A 14 -35.42 37.72 -27.82
CA PHE A 14 -36.79 37.55 -27.37
C PHE A 14 -36.87 37.45 -25.84
N TRP A 15 -36.01 36.64 -25.23
CA TRP A 15 -35.97 36.45 -23.78
C TRP A 15 -35.62 37.74 -23.03
N ALA A 16 -34.71 38.54 -23.55
CA ALA A 16 -34.36 39.82 -22.98
C ALA A 16 -35.52 40.81 -22.97
N ALA A 17 -36.43 40.72 -23.93
CA ALA A 17 -37.62 41.58 -24.04
C ALA A 17 -38.80 41.11 -23.13
N VAL A 18 -38.75 39.91 -22.56
CA VAL A 18 -39.78 39.41 -21.64
C VAL A 18 -39.69 40.13 -20.31
N PRO A 19 -40.83 40.67 -19.77
CA PRO A 19 -40.86 41.32 -18.47
C PRO A 19 -40.44 40.37 -17.36
N GLU A 20 -39.82 40.88 -16.29
CA GLU A 20 -39.34 40.10 -15.13
C GLU A 20 -40.43 39.21 -14.53
N SER A 21 -41.63 39.74 -14.35
CA SER A 21 -42.77 38.96 -13.86
C SER A 21 -43.13 37.79 -14.78
N GLY A 22 -43.00 37.98 -16.09
CA GLY A 22 -43.24 36.90 -17.08
C GLY A 22 -42.16 35.82 -17.02
N LYS A 23 -40.90 36.20 -16.96
CA LYS A 23 -39.77 35.25 -16.77
C LYS A 23 -39.98 34.39 -15.52
N ARG A 24 -40.26 35.02 -14.40
CA ARG A 24 -40.49 34.34 -13.10
C ARG A 24 -41.68 33.37 -13.16
N THR A 25 -42.80 33.83 -13.76
CA THR A 25 -44.03 33.02 -13.84
C THR A 25 -43.77 31.75 -14.64
N VAL A 26 -43.13 31.83 -15.79
CA VAL A 26 -42.86 30.63 -16.63
C VAL A 26 -41.82 29.71 -15.97
N LEU A 27 -40.76 30.25 -15.42
CA LEU A 27 -39.70 29.45 -14.79
C LEU A 27 -40.13 28.76 -13.47
N LEU A 28 -41.18 29.27 -12.85
CA LEU A 28 -41.80 28.62 -11.65
C LEU A 28 -43.06 27.79 -12.00
N SER A 29 -43.40 27.64 -13.29
CA SER A 29 -44.48 26.78 -13.74
C SER A 29 -44.00 25.40 -14.20
N SER A 30 -44.94 24.49 -14.46
CA SER A 30 -44.67 23.18 -15.05
C SER A 30 -44.12 23.23 -16.48
N GLU A 31 -44.07 24.39 -17.10
CA GLU A 31 -43.58 24.61 -18.46
C GLU A 31 -42.14 25.18 -18.49
N ALA A 32 -41.45 25.25 -17.36
CA ALA A 32 -40.08 25.76 -17.28
C ALA A 32 -39.11 25.08 -18.29
N TRP A 33 -39.37 23.81 -18.60
CA TRP A 33 -38.62 23.03 -19.58
C TRP A 33 -38.67 23.58 -21.01
N CYS A 34 -39.65 24.39 -21.35
CA CYS A 34 -39.76 25.07 -22.65
C CYS A 34 -38.68 26.14 -22.82
N ILE A 35 -38.13 26.68 -21.74
CA ILE A 35 -37.12 27.74 -21.78
C ILE A 35 -35.75 27.14 -22.06
N PRO A 36 -35.01 27.62 -23.07
CA PRO A 36 -33.67 27.16 -23.36
C PRO A 36 -32.73 27.28 -22.15
N PRO A 37 -31.90 26.26 -21.87
CA PRO A 37 -31.01 26.25 -20.69
C PRO A 37 -30.14 27.51 -20.53
N ARG A 38 -29.68 28.08 -21.63
CA ARG A 38 -28.89 29.33 -21.61
C ARG A 38 -29.68 30.52 -21.07
N ASN A 39 -30.97 30.61 -21.38
CA ASN A 39 -31.84 31.67 -20.89
C ASN A 39 -32.12 31.47 -19.38
N VAL A 40 -32.28 30.22 -18.93
CA VAL A 40 -32.37 29.89 -17.51
C VAL A 40 -31.08 30.29 -16.78
N GLN A 41 -29.91 29.95 -17.33
CA GLN A 41 -28.61 30.34 -16.76
C GLN A 41 -28.46 31.88 -16.66
N SER A 42 -28.82 32.61 -17.72
CA SER A 42 -28.75 34.06 -17.68
C SER A 42 -29.63 34.66 -16.60
N TYR A 43 -30.88 34.19 -16.50
CA TYR A 43 -31.81 34.70 -15.50
C TYR A 43 -31.40 34.33 -14.06
N VAL A 44 -30.91 33.12 -13.84
CA VAL A 44 -30.37 32.74 -12.54
C VAL A 44 -29.15 33.60 -12.19
N GLY A 45 -28.29 33.91 -13.17
CA GLY A 45 -27.16 34.82 -12.98
C GLY A 45 -27.61 36.22 -12.55
N GLU A 46 -28.63 36.79 -13.23
CA GLU A 46 -29.23 38.08 -12.90
C GLU A 46 -29.78 38.10 -11.46
N LEU A 47 -30.49 37.01 -11.04
CA LEU A 47 -31.01 36.89 -9.68
C LEU A 47 -29.89 36.85 -8.62
N VAL A 48 -28.80 36.10 -8.89
CA VAL A 48 -27.66 36.02 -7.99
C VAL A 48 -26.93 37.36 -7.85
N GLU A 49 -26.74 38.09 -8.96
CA GLU A 49 -26.14 39.44 -8.97
C GLU A 49 -26.97 40.44 -8.16
N GLN A 50 -28.30 40.31 -8.19
CA GLN A 50 -29.24 41.12 -7.41
C GLN A 50 -29.34 40.71 -5.94
N GLY A 51 -28.68 39.62 -5.53
CA GLY A 51 -28.75 39.06 -4.15
C GLY A 51 -29.98 38.18 -3.90
N ASN A 52 -30.78 37.87 -4.91
CA ASN A 52 -32.01 37.07 -4.84
C ASN A 52 -31.73 35.57 -4.98
N VAL A 53 -30.79 35.05 -4.17
CA VAL A 53 -30.34 33.65 -4.22
C VAL A 53 -31.47 32.66 -3.96
N ALA A 54 -32.42 32.98 -3.10
CA ALA A 54 -33.56 32.10 -2.80
C ALA A 54 -34.47 31.88 -4.03
N ASP A 55 -34.72 32.93 -4.82
CA ASP A 55 -35.47 32.80 -6.06
C ASP A 55 -34.70 32.02 -7.12
N ALA A 56 -33.37 32.22 -7.22
CA ALA A 56 -32.51 31.44 -8.11
C ALA A 56 -32.56 29.93 -7.77
N VAL A 57 -32.49 29.60 -6.48
CA VAL A 57 -32.65 28.21 -6.01
C VAL A 57 -34.02 27.66 -6.38
N SER A 58 -35.10 28.38 -6.16
CA SER A 58 -36.47 27.95 -6.50
C SER A 58 -36.66 27.70 -7.99
N VAL A 59 -36.09 28.51 -8.85
CA VAL A 59 -36.11 28.34 -10.32
C VAL A 59 -35.41 27.03 -10.71
N LEU A 60 -34.22 26.77 -10.20
CA LEU A 60 -33.49 25.54 -10.51
C LEU A 60 -34.16 24.27 -9.96
N GLN A 61 -34.76 24.36 -8.76
CA GLN A 61 -35.56 23.24 -8.20
C GLN A 61 -36.75 22.92 -9.06
N ASN A 62 -37.51 23.95 -9.48
CA ASN A 62 -38.67 23.77 -10.35
C ASN A 62 -38.27 23.22 -11.73
N TYR A 63 -37.16 23.70 -12.31
CA TYR A 63 -36.67 23.17 -13.57
C TYR A 63 -36.32 21.68 -13.46
N ALA A 64 -35.64 21.25 -12.38
CA ALA A 64 -35.31 19.85 -12.15
C ALA A 64 -36.58 18.97 -11.98
N ALA A 65 -37.60 19.49 -11.29
CA ALA A 65 -38.88 18.78 -11.09
C ALA A 65 -39.62 18.52 -12.41
N CYS A 66 -39.38 19.27 -13.48
CA CYS A 66 -39.95 18.99 -14.80
C CYS A 66 -39.48 17.64 -15.39
N ALA A 67 -38.44 17.02 -14.83
CA ALA A 67 -38.04 15.65 -15.19
C ALA A 67 -39.10 14.59 -14.83
N ASP A 68 -40.01 14.89 -13.91
CA ASP A 68 -41.10 14.00 -13.47
C ASP A 68 -42.38 14.16 -14.34
N SER A 69 -42.37 15.05 -15.35
CA SER A 69 -43.52 15.30 -16.23
C SER A 69 -43.99 14.02 -16.91
N GLU A 70 -45.30 13.91 -17.20
CA GLU A 70 -45.87 12.84 -18.03
C GLU A 70 -45.52 13.00 -19.51
N ASP A 71 -45.21 14.22 -19.95
CA ASP A 71 -44.84 14.54 -21.32
C ASP A 71 -43.39 14.10 -21.63
N ASN A 72 -43.21 13.29 -22.66
CA ASN A 72 -41.92 12.77 -23.11
C ASN A 72 -40.97 13.89 -23.57
N ASP A 73 -41.51 14.92 -24.25
CA ASP A 73 -40.70 16.07 -24.71
C ASP A 73 -40.20 16.90 -23.53
N ALA A 74 -41.05 17.09 -22.50
CA ALA A 74 -40.67 17.77 -21.27
C ALA A 74 -39.53 17.04 -20.58
N ARG A 75 -39.62 15.73 -20.39
CA ARG A 75 -38.56 14.93 -19.76
C ARG A 75 -37.27 14.96 -20.57
N LYS A 76 -37.36 14.80 -21.90
CA LYS A 76 -36.19 14.81 -22.78
C LYS A 76 -35.44 16.16 -22.73
N LYS A 77 -36.20 17.27 -22.84
CA LYS A 77 -35.60 18.62 -22.80
C LYS A 77 -35.08 18.97 -21.42
N THR A 78 -35.79 18.60 -20.35
CA THR A 78 -35.32 18.81 -18.96
C THR A 78 -34.02 18.07 -18.72
N ALA A 79 -33.92 16.78 -19.07
CA ALA A 79 -32.70 16.01 -18.89
C ALA A 79 -31.52 16.59 -19.66
N ALA A 80 -31.74 16.99 -20.92
CA ALA A 80 -30.71 17.69 -21.70
C ALA A 80 -30.28 19.01 -21.06
N GLY A 81 -31.24 19.82 -20.60
CA GLY A 81 -30.96 21.10 -19.94
C GLY A 81 -30.24 20.95 -18.59
N LEU A 82 -30.58 19.94 -17.80
CA LEU A 82 -29.87 19.61 -16.56
C LEU A 82 -28.40 19.25 -16.86
N SER A 83 -28.14 18.48 -17.91
CA SER A 83 -26.76 18.19 -18.36
C SER A 83 -25.97 19.46 -18.67
N GLU A 84 -26.61 20.40 -19.37
CA GLU A 84 -25.99 21.66 -19.79
C GLU A 84 -25.75 22.61 -18.60
N MET A 85 -26.65 22.58 -17.59
CA MET A 85 -26.60 23.43 -16.40
C MET A 85 -25.92 22.78 -15.20
N ALA A 86 -25.33 21.58 -15.32
CA ALA A 86 -24.74 20.83 -14.21
C ALA A 86 -23.76 21.66 -13.36
N GLU A 87 -22.91 22.47 -14.00
CA GLU A 87 -21.96 23.35 -13.32
C GLU A 87 -22.65 24.44 -12.50
N LEU A 88 -23.73 25.03 -13.01
CA LEU A 88 -24.52 26.04 -12.33
C LEU A 88 -25.16 25.48 -11.06
N TYR A 89 -25.75 24.28 -11.15
CA TYR A 89 -26.31 23.57 -9.99
C TYR A 89 -25.26 23.36 -8.90
N ALA A 90 -24.07 22.89 -9.28
CA ALA A 90 -22.99 22.63 -8.33
C ALA A 90 -22.44 23.92 -7.67
N LYS A 91 -22.39 25.04 -8.41
CA LYS A 91 -21.86 26.32 -7.94
C LYS A 91 -22.82 27.06 -7.03
N LEU A 92 -24.13 27.01 -7.33
CA LEU A 92 -25.12 27.77 -6.57
C LEU A 92 -25.40 27.15 -5.20
N ASP A 93 -25.75 25.87 -5.17
CA ASP A 93 -25.93 25.07 -3.95
C ASP A 93 -25.72 23.59 -4.26
N PRO A 94 -24.74 22.91 -3.65
CA PRO A 94 -24.53 21.46 -3.82
C PRO A 94 -25.77 20.59 -3.59
N ARG A 95 -26.73 21.03 -2.78
CA ARG A 95 -27.99 20.31 -2.51
C ARG A 95 -28.92 20.29 -3.73
N LEU A 96 -28.85 21.30 -4.59
CA LEU A 96 -29.62 21.35 -5.84
C LEU A 96 -29.18 20.23 -6.81
N LEU A 97 -27.88 19.96 -6.86
CA LEU A 97 -27.34 18.89 -7.68
C LEU A 97 -27.85 17.52 -7.22
N GLY A 98 -27.91 17.31 -5.90
CA GLY A 98 -28.51 16.12 -5.30
C GLY A 98 -29.99 15.97 -5.64
N ALA A 99 -30.78 17.04 -5.51
CA ALA A 99 -32.20 17.03 -5.87
C ALA A 99 -32.43 16.71 -7.37
N ALA A 100 -31.64 17.30 -8.26
CA ALA A 100 -31.71 17.02 -9.69
C ALA A 100 -31.35 15.54 -10.00
N LEU A 101 -30.32 14.99 -9.33
CA LEU A 101 -29.97 13.57 -9.43
C LEU A 101 -31.09 12.67 -8.93
N GLN A 102 -31.81 13.07 -7.87
CA GLN A 102 -32.96 12.32 -7.35
C GLN A 102 -34.07 12.20 -8.38
N HIS A 103 -34.50 13.30 -9.01
CA HIS A 103 -35.50 13.29 -10.07
C HIS A 103 -35.08 12.38 -11.22
N LEU A 104 -33.85 12.52 -11.72
CA LEU A 104 -33.34 11.68 -12.82
C LEU A 104 -33.22 10.20 -12.43
N GLY A 105 -32.74 9.89 -11.22
CA GLY A 105 -32.58 8.53 -10.76
C GLY A 105 -33.93 7.81 -10.56
N LEU A 106 -34.91 8.48 -9.94
CA LEU A 106 -36.26 7.95 -9.82
C LEU A 106 -36.91 7.74 -11.20
N ARG A 107 -36.65 8.65 -12.13
CA ARG A 107 -37.16 8.51 -13.50
C ARG A 107 -36.53 7.32 -14.22
N LEU A 108 -35.23 7.07 -14.07
CA LEU A 108 -34.55 5.92 -14.65
C LEU A 108 -35.15 4.58 -14.22
N ASN A 109 -35.75 4.49 -13.02
CA ASN A 109 -36.37 3.27 -12.53
C ASN A 109 -37.67 2.92 -13.26
N VAL A 110 -38.38 3.90 -13.83
CA VAL A 110 -39.71 3.71 -14.43
C VAL A 110 -39.74 3.96 -15.93
N GLU A 111 -38.68 4.52 -16.52
CA GLU A 111 -38.65 4.86 -17.93
C GLU A 111 -38.57 3.63 -18.82
N GLN A 112 -39.54 3.50 -19.74
CA GLN A 112 -39.69 2.38 -20.67
C GLN A 112 -39.18 2.73 -22.08
N ASP A 113 -39.18 3.99 -22.45
CA ASP A 113 -38.70 4.46 -23.75
C ASP A 113 -37.16 4.44 -23.77
N ALA A 114 -36.60 3.61 -24.67
CA ALA A 114 -35.15 3.42 -24.74
C ALA A 114 -34.39 4.70 -25.16
N GLU A 115 -34.96 5.56 -26.02
CA GLU A 115 -34.33 6.82 -26.43
C GLU A 115 -34.32 7.81 -25.24
N LEU A 116 -35.44 7.93 -24.56
CA LEU A 116 -35.56 8.79 -23.39
C LEU A 116 -34.71 8.29 -22.23
N GLN A 117 -34.69 6.98 -21.98
CA GLN A 117 -33.82 6.35 -20.99
C GLN A 117 -32.35 6.67 -21.26
N ALA A 118 -31.92 6.66 -22.53
CA ALA A 118 -30.54 7.02 -22.87
C ALA A 118 -30.22 8.50 -22.55
N VAL A 119 -31.16 9.42 -22.83
CA VAL A 119 -30.98 10.86 -22.53
C VAL A 119 -30.94 11.12 -21.03
N VAL A 120 -31.87 10.50 -20.27
CA VAL A 120 -31.92 10.61 -18.80
C VAL A 120 -30.66 10.02 -18.16
N SER A 121 -30.21 8.85 -18.68
CA SER A 121 -28.95 8.21 -18.22
C SER A 121 -27.74 9.12 -18.47
N ALA A 122 -27.66 9.75 -19.64
CA ALA A 122 -26.56 10.67 -19.95
C ALA A 122 -26.57 11.90 -19.03
N ALA A 123 -27.75 12.45 -18.72
CA ALA A 123 -27.89 13.55 -17.78
C ALA A 123 -27.49 13.14 -16.35
N PHE A 124 -27.95 11.98 -15.87
CA PHE A 124 -27.58 11.45 -14.56
C PHE A 124 -26.06 11.27 -14.43
N VAL A 125 -25.42 10.69 -15.43
CA VAL A 125 -23.96 10.55 -15.49
C VAL A 125 -23.27 11.91 -15.47
N ARG A 126 -23.72 12.88 -16.27
CA ARG A 126 -23.12 14.21 -16.35
C ARG A 126 -23.20 14.97 -15.02
N LEU A 127 -24.37 14.92 -14.34
CA LEU A 127 -24.53 15.51 -13.02
C LEU A 127 -23.65 14.83 -11.97
N SER A 128 -23.54 13.51 -12.02
CA SER A 128 -22.67 12.73 -11.14
C SER A 128 -21.19 13.07 -11.34
N GLN A 129 -20.74 13.22 -12.58
CA GLN A 129 -19.39 13.68 -12.92
C GLN A 129 -19.13 15.10 -12.38
N GLN A 130 -20.14 15.97 -12.48
CA GLN A 130 -20.03 17.32 -11.92
C GLN A 130 -19.95 17.28 -10.39
N ALA A 131 -20.77 16.44 -9.73
CA ALA A 131 -20.69 16.24 -8.30
C ALA A 131 -19.30 15.80 -7.85
N ALA A 132 -18.71 14.84 -8.57
CA ALA A 132 -17.35 14.36 -8.31
C ALA A 132 -16.30 15.46 -8.53
N SER A 133 -16.44 16.26 -9.59
CA SER A 133 -15.50 17.35 -9.92
C SER A 133 -15.56 18.49 -8.92
N SER A 134 -16.74 18.83 -8.43
CA SER A 134 -16.99 19.90 -7.47
C SER A 134 -16.92 19.45 -6.01
N ARG A 135 -16.62 18.16 -5.73
CA ARG A 135 -16.57 17.58 -4.38
C ARG A 135 -17.88 17.73 -3.59
N CYS A 136 -19.01 17.62 -4.29
CA CYS A 136 -20.34 17.64 -3.69
C CYS A 136 -20.68 16.25 -3.15
N TYR A 137 -20.08 15.87 -1.99
CA TYR A 137 -20.14 14.49 -1.45
C TYR A 137 -21.57 14.01 -1.22
N GLY A 138 -22.48 14.87 -0.69
CA GLY A 138 -23.87 14.48 -0.51
C GLY A 138 -24.59 14.15 -1.83
N ALA A 139 -24.29 14.85 -2.92
CA ALA A 139 -24.84 14.54 -4.23
C ALA A 139 -24.25 13.24 -4.81
N MET A 140 -22.96 12.95 -4.56
CA MET A 140 -22.34 11.68 -4.95
C MET A 140 -22.93 10.50 -4.18
N GLU A 141 -23.11 10.64 -2.85
CA GLU A 141 -23.75 9.65 -2.00
C GLU A 141 -25.14 9.32 -2.53
N GLN A 142 -25.96 10.34 -2.80
CA GLN A 142 -27.30 10.18 -3.35
C GLN A 142 -27.29 9.51 -4.73
N ALA A 143 -26.37 9.88 -5.63
CA ALA A 143 -26.24 9.26 -6.94
C ALA A 143 -25.88 7.77 -6.84
N LEU A 144 -24.99 7.39 -5.92
CA LEU A 144 -24.62 5.99 -5.70
C LEU A 144 -25.78 5.19 -5.08
N ASP A 145 -26.52 5.77 -4.15
CA ASP A 145 -27.69 5.13 -3.52
C ASP A 145 -28.80 4.83 -4.54
N LEU A 146 -29.09 5.77 -5.43
CA LEU A 146 -30.09 5.60 -6.50
C LEU A 146 -29.77 4.45 -7.48
N LEU A 147 -28.51 4.07 -7.64
CA LEU A 147 -28.11 2.96 -8.50
C LEU A 147 -28.71 1.61 -8.06
N SER A 148 -29.00 1.44 -6.76
CA SER A 148 -29.64 0.21 -6.26
C SER A 148 -31.05 0.03 -6.84
N GLY A 149 -31.82 1.11 -6.93
CA GLY A 149 -33.13 1.12 -7.57
C GLY A 149 -33.05 0.88 -9.08
N VAL A 150 -32.06 1.49 -9.76
CA VAL A 150 -31.82 1.29 -11.19
C VAL A 150 -31.44 -0.16 -11.49
N GLU A 151 -30.63 -0.82 -10.66
CA GLU A 151 -30.28 -2.23 -10.84
C GLU A 151 -31.48 -3.16 -10.67
N ALA A 152 -32.38 -2.84 -9.74
CA ALA A 152 -33.61 -3.60 -9.54
C ALA A 152 -34.57 -3.49 -10.73
N ALA A 153 -34.66 -2.31 -11.35
CA ALA A 153 -35.53 -2.07 -12.51
C ALA A 153 -34.90 -2.54 -13.83
N HIS A 154 -33.61 -2.36 -14.01
CA HIS A 154 -32.87 -2.62 -15.25
C HIS A 154 -31.53 -3.34 -14.91
N PRO A 155 -31.54 -4.70 -14.83
CA PRO A 155 -30.35 -5.48 -14.46
C PRO A 155 -29.13 -5.19 -15.34
N GLY A 156 -27.99 -4.88 -14.71
CA GLY A 156 -26.74 -4.54 -15.39
C GLY A 156 -26.60 -3.05 -15.78
N ALA A 157 -27.66 -2.25 -15.71
CA ALA A 157 -27.62 -0.83 -16.04
C ALA A 157 -26.82 -0.04 -14.98
N ALA A 158 -26.99 -0.36 -13.70
CA ALA A 158 -26.27 0.31 -12.62
C ALA A 158 -24.76 0.19 -12.75
N ARG A 159 -24.24 -0.99 -13.11
CA ARG A 159 -22.81 -1.19 -13.37
C ARG A 159 -22.30 -0.29 -14.48
N THR A 160 -23.07 -0.19 -15.59
CA THR A 160 -22.71 0.65 -16.74
C THR A 160 -22.70 2.14 -16.36
N LEU A 161 -23.71 2.59 -15.61
CA LEU A 161 -23.80 3.98 -15.14
C LEU A 161 -22.67 4.30 -14.19
N ARG A 162 -22.43 3.44 -13.21
CA ARG A 162 -21.36 3.59 -12.20
C ARG A 162 -20.00 3.77 -12.86
N GLY A 163 -19.65 2.95 -13.86
CA GLY A 163 -18.40 3.08 -14.59
C GLY A 163 -18.29 4.36 -15.42
N LYS A 164 -19.42 5.04 -15.74
CA LYS A 164 -19.40 6.33 -16.47
C LYS A 164 -19.43 7.55 -15.57
N MET A 165 -19.81 7.40 -14.30
CA MET A 165 -19.94 8.53 -13.35
C MET A 165 -18.60 9.20 -12.98
N GLY A 166 -17.47 8.51 -13.13
CA GLY A 166 -16.15 9.03 -12.83
C GLY A 166 -15.85 9.22 -11.34
N ILE A 167 -16.70 8.66 -10.45
CA ILE A 167 -16.51 8.77 -9.00
C ILE A 167 -15.40 7.82 -8.54
N GLU A 168 -15.36 6.60 -9.07
CA GLU A 168 -14.38 5.57 -8.70
C GLU A 168 -12.94 5.98 -9.06
N GLU A 169 -12.75 6.66 -10.20
CA GLU A 169 -11.45 7.15 -10.64
C GLU A 169 -10.87 8.22 -9.69
N ARG A 170 -11.73 8.89 -8.91
CA ARG A 170 -11.34 9.92 -7.96
C ARG A 170 -11.17 9.44 -6.53
N VAL A 171 -11.44 8.16 -6.25
CA VAL A 171 -11.24 7.58 -4.92
C VAL A 171 -9.83 7.84 -4.36
N PRO A 172 -8.73 7.76 -5.15
CA PRO A 172 -7.41 8.11 -4.63
C PRO A 172 -7.31 9.56 -4.12
N GLU A 173 -7.94 10.53 -4.81
CA GLU A 173 -7.97 11.94 -4.39
C GLU A 173 -8.78 12.11 -3.10
N PHE A 174 -9.91 11.43 -2.99
CA PHE A 174 -10.78 11.44 -1.81
C PHE A 174 -10.10 10.83 -0.58
N ILE A 175 -9.35 9.75 -0.76
CA ILE A 175 -8.53 9.16 0.31
C ILE A 175 -7.46 10.14 0.78
N GLU A 176 -6.74 10.80 -0.14
CA GLU A 176 -5.72 11.79 0.24
C GLU A 176 -6.35 12.99 0.97
N GLU A 177 -7.56 13.41 0.60
CA GLU A 177 -8.30 14.45 1.31
C GLU A 177 -8.70 14.00 2.72
N ALA A 178 -9.26 12.79 2.85
CA ALA A 178 -9.64 12.23 4.14
C ALA A 178 -8.44 12.07 5.09
N LEU A 179 -7.28 11.67 4.56
CA LEU A 179 -6.05 11.52 5.35
C LEU A 179 -5.41 12.86 5.77
N ARG A 180 -5.61 13.94 4.99
CA ARG A 180 -5.12 15.29 5.35
C ARG A 180 -6.01 16.00 6.34
N ALA A 181 -7.31 15.74 6.32
CA ALA A 181 -8.27 16.37 7.21
C ALA A 181 -8.12 15.83 8.63
N ARG A 182 -8.14 16.71 9.65
CA ARG A 182 -8.23 16.27 11.05
C ARG A 182 -9.56 15.57 11.34
N GLN A 183 -10.60 15.94 10.61
CA GLN A 183 -11.91 15.31 10.62
C GLN A 183 -12.44 15.33 9.19
N ALA A 184 -12.59 14.15 8.61
CA ALA A 184 -13.12 14.02 7.25
C ALA A 184 -14.56 14.55 7.20
N ALA A 185 -14.93 15.19 6.08
CA ALA A 185 -16.32 15.58 5.86
C ALA A 185 -17.22 14.33 5.91
N ALA A 186 -18.35 14.42 6.63
CA ALA A 186 -19.22 13.27 6.83
C ALA A 186 -19.67 12.61 5.51
N GLY A 187 -20.00 13.39 4.50
CA GLY A 187 -20.35 12.88 3.17
C GLY A 187 -19.20 12.21 2.44
N LEU A 188 -17.94 12.64 2.66
CA LEU A 188 -16.77 11.99 2.06
C LEU A 188 -16.62 10.55 2.55
N THR A 189 -16.75 10.33 3.86
CA THR A 189 -16.69 8.99 4.44
C THR A 189 -17.84 8.12 3.95
N ALA A 190 -19.04 8.67 3.77
CA ALA A 190 -20.19 7.96 3.23
C ALA A 190 -19.94 7.49 1.78
N VAL A 191 -19.43 8.36 0.91
CA VAL A 191 -19.05 8.00 -0.47
C VAL A 191 -18.01 6.87 -0.49
N LEU A 192 -16.96 6.96 0.35
CA LEU A 192 -15.94 5.91 0.43
C LEU A 192 -16.51 4.56 0.90
N LYS A 193 -17.49 4.57 1.82
CA LYS A 193 -18.21 3.36 2.27
C LYS A 193 -19.04 2.71 1.18
N MET A 194 -19.64 3.49 0.30
CA MET A 194 -20.42 2.98 -0.83
C MET A 194 -19.57 2.38 -1.96
N LEU A 195 -18.25 2.57 -1.90
CA LEU A 195 -17.26 2.05 -2.85
C LEU A 195 -16.25 1.12 -2.14
N PRO A 196 -16.68 0.08 -1.38
CA PRO A 196 -15.80 -0.64 -0.46
C PRO A 196 -14.63 -1.33 -1.17
N GLN A 197 -14.87 -1.91 -2.34
CA GLN A 197 -13.83 -2.58 -3.13
C GLN A 197 -12.73 -1.59 -3.53
N THR A 198 -13.07 -0.59 -4.36
CA THR A 198 -12.11 0.38 -4.88
C THR A 198 -11.39 1.13 -3.75
N THR A 199 -12.13 1.50 -2.70
CA THR A 199 -11.56 2.21 -1.55
C THR A 199 -10.56 1.34 -0.81
N MET A 200 -10.87 0.07 -0.53
CA MET A 200 -9.96 -0.82 0.19
C MET A 200 -8.72 -1.18 -0.63
N GLU A 201 -8.82 -1.34 -1.94
CA GLU A 201 -7.66 -1.55 -2.83
C GLU A 201 -6.70 -0.35 -2.78
N GLN A 202 -7.24 0.85 -2.87
CA GLN A 202 -6.44 2.08 -2.82
C GLN A 202 -5.82 2.29 -1.43
N LEU A 203 -6.56 2.03 -0.35
CA LEU A 203 -6.04 2.11 1.02
C LEU A 203 -4.95 1.06 1.25
N ALA A 204 -5.09 -0.17 0.76
CA ALA A 204 -4.06 -1.20 0.86
C ALA A 204 -2.79 -0.79 0.10
N THR A 205 -2.94 -0.26 -1.12
CA THR A 205 -1.82 0.29 -1.90
C THR A 205 -1.14 1.44 -1.15
N ARG A 206 -1.90 2.35 -0.58
CA ARG A 206 -1.38 3.49 0.20
C ARG A 206 -0.67 3.02 1.47
N PHE A 207 -1.26 2.07 2.21
CA PHE A 207 -0.69 1.45 3.40
C PHE A 207 0.68 0.82 3.10
N ASN A 208 0.80 0.08 2.00
CA ASN A 208 2.05 -0.56 1.59
C ASN A 208 3.16 0.46 1.23
N ARG A 209 2.80 1.64 0.76
CA ARG A 209 3.74 2.72 0.42
C ARG A 209 4.19 3.55 1.62
N CYS A 210 3.49 3.52 2.75
CA CYS A 210 3.89 4.25 3.94
C CYS A 210 5.28 3.82 4.42
N THR A 211 6.12 4.77 4.80
CA THR A 211 7.45 4.53 5.37
C THR A 211 7.47 4.68 6.89
N LEU A 212 6.61 5.52 7.43
CA LEU A 212 6.47 5.78 8.85
C LEU A 212 5.28 5.00 9.43
N ARG A 213 5.37 4.63 10.72
CA ARG A 213 4.28 3.94 11.41
C ARG A 213 3.03 4.78 11.53
N ASN A 214 3.18 6.05 11.91
CA ASN A 214 2.04 6.95 12.12
C ASN A 214 1.22 7.09 10.84
N ASP A 215 1.86 7.23 9.68
CA ASP A 215 1.15 7.33 8.40
C ASP A 215 0.37 6.03 8.10
N ALA A 216 1.00 4.88 8.39
CA ALA A 216 0.33 3.59 8.21
C ALA A 216 -0.86 3.41 9.17
N GLU A 217 -0.77 3.92 10.40
CA GLU A 217 -1.87 3.91 11.36
C GLU A 217 -3.02 4.81 10.94
N HIS A 218 -2.76 5.99 10.40
CA HIS A 218 -3.82 6.86 9.86
C HIS A 218 -4.58 6.17 8.71
N VAL A 219 -3.85 5.53 7.79
CA VAL A 219 -4.49 4.77 6.70
C VAL A 219 -5.32 3.60 7.23
N ALA A 220 -4.80 2.86 8.22
CA ALA A 220 -5.52 1.74 8.82
C ALA A 220 -6.77 2.21 9.59
N ASN A 221 -6.71 3.34 10.28
CA ASN A 221 -7.87 3.91 10.98
C ASN A 221 -8.97 4.30 9.99
N LEU A 222 -8.61 4.99 8.89
CA LEU A 222 -9.57 5.30 7.83
C LEU A 222 -10.21 4.03 7.25
N ALA A 223 -9.41 2.97 7.03
CA ALA A 223 -9.93 1.69 6.55
C ALA A 223 -10.87 1.02 7.57
N ALA A 224 -10.57 1.12 8.87
CA ALA A 224 -11.45 0.62 9.94
C ALA A 224 -12.79 1.37 9.99
N ASP A 225 -12.78 2.68 9.76
CA ASP A 225 -13.98 3.52 9.73
C ASP A 225 -14.95 3.16 8.58
N LEU A 226 -14.48 2.46 7.54
CA LEU A 226 -15.33 1.97 6.44
C LEU A 226 -16.22 0.78 6.87
N GLY A 227 -15.88 0.13 7.98
CA GLY A 227 -16.71 -0.89 8.61
C GLY A 227 -16.56 -2.29 8.00
N GLU A 228 -17.57 -3.14 8.27
CA GLU A 228 -17.50 -4.58 8.00
C GLU A 228 -17.49 -4.92 6.50
N GLU A 229 -18.16 -4.15 5.65
CA GLU A 229 -18.20 -4.42 4.20
C GLU A 229 -16.81 -4.35 3.55
N GLY A 230 -16.03 -3.31 3.90
CA GLY A 230 -14.66 -3.19 3.45
C GLY A 230 -13.77 -4.34 3.95
N LEU A 231 -13.95 -4.73 5.21
CA LEU A 231 -13.21 -5.84 5.81
C LEU A 231 -13.59 -7.18 5.16
N GLN A 232 -14.86 -7.40 4.87
CA GLN A 232 -15.36 -8.59 4.17
C GLN A 232 -14.77 -8.69 2.76
N TYR A 233 -14.64 -7.57 2.06
CA TYR A 233 -13.95 -7.53 0.76
C TYR A 233 -12.51 -8.02 0.88
N LEU A 234 -11.72 -7.50 1.85
CA LEU A 234 -10.33 -7.94 2.06
C LEU A 234 -10.24 -9.44 2.39
N ARG A 235 -11.13 -9.94 3.25
CA ARG A 235 -11.19 -11.37 3.61
C ARG A 235 -11.51 -12.25 2.40
N SER A 236 -12.47 -11.86 1.58
CA SER A 236 -12.85 -12.63 0.38
C SER A 236 -11.72 -12.65 -0.65
N THR A 237 -11.01 -11.53 -0.83
CA THR A 237 -9.84 -11.43 -1.71
C THR A 237 -8.70 -12.34 -1.23
N LEU A 238 -8.43 -12.40 0.08
CA LEU A 238 -7.43 -13.34 0.60
C LEU A 238 -7.83 -14.79 0.37
N ARG A 239 -9.11 -15.15 0.53
CA ARG A 239 -9.59 -16.53 0.37
C ARG A 239 -9.59 -17.02 -1.07
N GLY A 240 -10.01 -16.22 -2.01
CA GLY A 240 -10.30 -16.67 -3.38
C GLY A 240 -9.89 -15.72 -4.50
N GLY A 241 -9.36 -14.53 -4.19
CA GLY A 241 -8.90 -13.57 -5.19
C GLY A 241 -7.64 -14.01 -5.92
N ALA A 242 -7.28 -13.30 -6.97
CA ALA A 242 -6.03 -13.53 -7.68
C ALA A 242 -4.82 -13.31 -6.75
N VAL A 243 -3.72 -14.04 -6.99
CA VAL A 243 -2.51 -13.96 -6.15
C VAL A 243 -1.99 -12.51 -6.04
N ALA A 244 -2.01 -11.76 -7.14
CA ALA A 244 -1.56 -10.37 -7.16
C ALA A 244 -2.40 -9.48 -6.25
N GLU A 245 -3.73 -9.62 -6.28
CA GLU A 245 -4.67 -8.88 -5.44
C GLU A 245 -4.50 -9.27 -3.96
N ALA A 246 -4.44 -10.57 -3.66
CA ALA A 246 -4.20 -11.06 -2.30
C ALA A 246 -2.92 -10.49 -1.70
N VAL A 247 -1.83 -10.47 -2.47
CA VAL A 247 -0.55 -9.89 -2.04
C VAL A 247 -0.68 -8.40 -1.72
N GLU A 248 -1.45 -7.62 -2.50
CA GLU A 248 -1.59 -6.18 -2.25
C GLU A 248 -2.32 -5.87 -0.94
N ILE A 249 -3.33 -6.68 -0.58
CA ILE A 249 -4.20 -6.38 0.57
C ILE A 249 -3.69 -6.92 1.91
N ILE A 250 -2.77 -7.90 1.90
CA ILE A 250 -2.35 -8.63 3.12
C ILE A 250 -1.82 -7.68 4.20
N GLY A 251 -1.04 -6.66 3.84
CA GLY A 251 -0.46 -5.73 4.80
C GLY A 251 -1.53 -4.99 5.61
N LEU A 252 -2.54 -4.48 4.92
CA LEU A 252 -3.68 -3.79 5.54
C LEU A 252 -4.56 -4.77 6.32
N LEU A 253 -4.90 -5.92 5.73
CA LEU A 253 -5.71 -6.94 6.40
C LEU A 253 -5.03 -7.47 7.67
N CYS A 254 -3.72 -7.68 7.65
CA CYS A 254 -2.94 -8.07 8.83
C CYS A 254 -3.02 -7.03 9.95
N LYS A 255 -3.13 -5.75 9.62
CA LYS A 255 -3.30 -4.67 10.60
C LYS A 255 -4.73 -4.64 11.18
N LEU A 256 -5.76 -4.82 10.34
CA LEU A 256 -7.16 -4.71 10.72
C LEU A 256 -7.72 -6.00 11.35
N ASP A 257 -7.41 -7.15 10.73
CA ASP A 257 -7.91 -8.46 11.16
C ASP A 257 -6.82 -9.53 11.02
N PRO A 258 -5.84 -9.57 11.95
CA PRO A 258 -4.76 -10.53 11.92
C PRO A 258 -5.24 -11.99 12.03
N ARG A 259 -6.38 -12.24 12.68
CA ARG A 259 -6.93 -13.59 12.83
C ARG A 259 -7.35 -14.20 11.51
N SER A 260 -7.99 -13.43 10.65
CA SER A 260 -8.33 -13.92 9.31
C SER A 260 -7.09 -14.24 8.48
N VAL A 261 -6.01 -13.45 8.60
CA VAL A 261 -4.75 -13.74 7.92
C VAL A 261 -4.12 -15.01 8.47
N GLU A 262 -4.08 -15.18 9.81
CA GLU A 262 -3.57 -16.38 10.49
C GLU A 262 -4.26 -17.66 10.00
N VAL A 263 -5.58 -17.62 9.83
CA VAL A 263 -6.38 -18.79 9.43
C VAL A 263 -6.26 -19.11 7.93
N PHE A 264 -6.32 -18.09 7.06
CA PHE A 264 -6.45 -18.32 5.62
C PHE A 264 -5.12 -18.33 4.87
N LEU A 265 -4.13 -17.57 5.33
CA LEU A 265 -2.86 -17.43 4.61
C LEU A 265 -2.05 -18.74 4.52
N PRO A 266 -1.96 -19.62 5.56
CA PRO A 266 -1.17 -20.84 5.48
C PRO A 266 -1.59 -21.79 4.35
N ALA A 267 -2.88 -21.86 4.05
CA ALA A 267 -3.39 -22.64 2.93
C ALA A 267 -3.02 -22.03 1.58
N ARG A 268 -3.08 -20.71 1.49
CA ARG A 268 -2.88 -19.94 0.25
C ARG A 268 -1.41 -19.68 -0.10
N ILE A 269 -0.53 -19.53 0.90
CA ILE A 269 0.88 -19.12 0.68
C ILE A 269 1.64 -20.13 -0.19
N LYS A 270 1.24 -21.40 -0.17
CA LYS A 270 1.83 -22.47 -1.01
C LYS A 270 1.65 -22.24 -2.50
N GLU A 271 0.56 -21.54 -2.89
CA GLU A 271 0.23 -21.23 -4.27
C GLU A 271 1.01 -20.00 -4.77
N PHE A 272 1.57 -19.22 -3.86
CA PHE A 272 2.24 -17.98 -4.20
C PHE A 272 3.65 -18.24 -4.74
N PRO A 273 4.04 -17.62 -5.85
CA PRO A 273 5.42 -17.61 -6.30
C PRO A 273 6.35 -17.05 -5.22
N ARG A 274 7.62 -17.45 -5.22
CA ARG A 274 8.64 -17.04 -4.23
C ARG A 274 8.68 -15.52 -4.00
N ASN A 275 8.69 -14.73 -5.05
CA ASN A 275 8.71 -13.27 -4.96
C ASN A 275 7.45 -12.70 -4.28
N SER A 276 6.29 -13.33 -4.49
CA SER A 276 5.05 -12.98 -3.81
C SER A 276 5.10 -13.37 -2.33
N GLN A 277 5.64 -14.55 -2.00
CA GLN A 277 5.87 -14.95 -0.60
C GLN A 277 6.77 -13.95 0.13
N ASP A 278 7.92 -13.57 -0.46
CA ASP A 278 8.82 -12.55 0.10
C ASP A 278 8.10 -11.21 0.33
N ARG A 279 7.29 -10.78 -0.63
CA ARG A 279 6.51 -9.54 -0.51
C ARG A 279 5.48 -9.60 0.62
N VAL A 280 4.78 -10.73 0.75
CA VAL A 280 3.84 -10.99 1.84
C VAL A 280 4.51 -10.90 3.21
N LEU A 281 5.65 -11.57 3.40
CA LEU A 281 6.40 -11.49 4.67
C LEU A 281 6.76 -10.06 5.05
N ARG A 282 7.19 -9.25 4.08
CA ARG A 282 7.52 -7.84 4.29
C ARG A 282 6.31 -7.01 4.68
N GLN A 283 5.16 -7.30 4.09
CA GLN A 283 3.92 -6.59 4.42
C GLN A 283 3.40 -6.97 5.80
N ILE A 284 3.45 -8.25 6.17
CA ILE A 284 3.10 -8.73 7.53
C ILE A 284 3.99 -8.04 8.56
N SER A 285 5.30 -8.04 8.35
CA SER A 285 6.25 -7.41 9.26
C SER A 285 6.05 -5.88 9.35
N ALA A 286 5.77 -5.25 8.21
CA ALA A 286 5.55 -3.80 8.13
C ALA A 286 4.17 -3.36 8.66
N SER A 287 3.20 -4.26 8.81
CA SER A 287 1.83 -3.94 9.27
C SER A 287 1.80 -3.35 10.68
N GLY A 288 2.77 -3.70 11.52
CA GLY A 288 2.77 -3.33 12.93
C GLY A 288 1.68 -4.02 13.75
N SER A 289 1.05 -5.07 13.21
CA SER A 289 0.05 -5.88 13.90
C SER A 289 0.65 -6.63 15.09
N ALA A 290 -0.09 -6.74 16.19
CA ALA A 290 0.28 -7.56 17.34
C ALA A 290 0.32 -9.07 16.98
N GLY A 291 -0.54 -9.53 16.07
CA GLY A 291 -0.61 -10.93 15.63
C GLY A 291 0.44 -11.33 14.58
N ARG A 292 1.31 -10.42 14.13
CA ARG A 292 2.24 -10.70 13.02
C ARG A 292 3.20 -11.86 13.28
N CYS A 293 3.65 -12.04 14.54
CA CYS A 293 4.54 -13.14 14.91
C CYS A 293 3.86 -14.48 14.68
N ARG A 294 2.63 -14.63 15.16
CA ARG A 294 1.83 -15.86 15.00
C ARG A 294 1.58 -16.18 13.54
N ILE A 295 1.20 -15.18 12.73
CA ILE A 295 1.03 -15.37 11.29
C ILE A 295 2.32 -15.87 10.63
N LEU A 296 3.48 -15.31 10.99
CA LEU A 296 4.78 -15.73 10.45
C LEU A 296 5.13 -17.16 10.87
N LEU A 297 4.79 -17.58 12.10
CA LEU A 297 4.99 -18.95 12.58
C LEU A 297 4.12 -19.95 11.80
N GLU A 298 2.85 -19.63 11.59
CA GLU A 298 1.91 -20.49 10.88
C GLU A 298 2.27 -20.71 9.40
N VAL A 299 2.90 -19.72 8.76
CA VAL A 299 3.29 -19.84 7.35
C VAL A 299 4.69 -20.42 7.14
N LEU A 300 5.54 -20.46 8.18
CA LEU A 300 6.98 -20.76 8.06
C LEU A 300 7.26 -22.08 7.32
N ASP A 301 6.55 -23.14 7.67
CA ASP A 301 6.77 -24.48 7.13
C ASP A 301 6.23 -24.65 5.68
N PHE A 302 5.52 -23.66 5.16
CA PHE A 302 4.93 -23.65 3.82
C PHE A 302 5.66 -22.74 2.82
N LEU A 303 6.70 -22.04 3.29
CA LEU A 303 7.46 -21.11 2.47
C LEU A 303 8.48 -21.82 1.58
N ASP A 304 8.84 -21.15 0.49
CA ASP A 304 10.00 -21.54 -0.33
C ASP A 304 11.28 -21.49 0.55
N PRO A 305 12.19 -22.48 0.45
CA PRO A 305 13.40 -22.56 1.28
C PRO A 305 14.26 -21.28 1.29
N LEU A 306 14.31 -20.52 0.20
CA LEU A 306 15.05 -19.26 0.14
C LEU A 306 14.31 -18.09 0.83
N VAL A 307 13.03 -18.24 1.14
CA VAL A 307 12.23 -17.24 1.85
C VAL A 307 12.19 -17.50 3.37
N MET A 308 12.36 -18.75 3.81
CA MET A 308 12.36 -19.13 5.23
C MET A 308 13.33 -18.30 6.11
N PRO A 309 14.59 -18.02 5.69
CA PRO A 309 15.50 -17.20 6.51
C PRO A 309 15.00 -15.78 6.73
N LEU A 310 14.23 -15.24 5.78
CA LEU A 310 13.59 -13.93 5.91
C LEU A 310 12.44 -13.99 6.93
N ALA A 311 11.62 -15.04 6.90
CA ALA A 311 10.55 -15.22 7.87
C ALA A 311 11.09 -15.34 9.30
N VAL A 312 12.13 -16.15 9.52
CA VAL A 312 12.81 -16.29 10.82
C VAL A 312 13.40 -14.95 11.30
N ASP A 313 13.98 -14.18 10.39
CA ASP A 313 14.50 -12.84 10.69
C ASP A 313 13.37 -11.88 11.12
N GLU A 314 12.23 -11.92 10.43
CA GLU A 314 11.06 -11.10 10.74
C GLU A 314 10.34 -11.51 12.04
N ILE A 315 10.34 -12.81 12.38
CA ILE A 315 9.90 -13.30 13.70
C ILE A 315 10.76 -12.65 14.80
N GLY A 316 12.09 -12.64 14.64
CA GLY A 316 12.98 -11.95 15.57
C GLY A 316 12.75 -10.44 15.64
N VAL A 317 12.40 -9.79 14.51
CA VAL A 317 12.08 -8.37 14.42
C VAL A 317 10.77 -8.04 15.12
N SER A 318 9.81 -8.97 15.18
CA SER A 318 8.56 -8.75 15.92
C SER A 318 8.80 -8.46 17.40
N GLY A 319 9.86 -9.04 17.98
CA GLY A 319 10.18 -8.96 19.40
C GLY A 319 9.22 -9.78 20.27
N ASP A 320 8.36 -10.58 19.67
CA ASP A 320 7.32 -11.33 20.35
C ASP A 320 7.85 -12.67 20.88
N ARG A 321 7.53 -12.97 22.14
CA ARG A 321 7.94 -14.23 22.80
C ARG A 321 7.23 -15.46 22.26
N GLU A 322 6.11 -15.32 21.56
CA GLU A 322 5.44 -16.45 20.90
C GLU A 322 6.37 -17.20 19.92
N GLY A 323 7.33 -16.46 19.30
CA GLY A 323 8.32 -17.06 18.41
C GLY A 323 9.38 -17.92 19.09
N LEU A 324 9.52 -17.82 20.41
CA LEU A 324 10.63 -18.43 21.16
C LEU A 324 10.70 -19.96 20.99
N GLY A 325 9.57 -20.65 21.17
CA GLY A 325 9.53 -22.12 21.08
C GLY A 325 10.03 -22.62 19.72
N ARG A 326 9.49 -22.09 18.62
CA ARG A 326 9.90 -22.51 17.27
C ARG A 326 11.33 -22.13 16.92
N LEU A 327 11.80 -20.97 17.38
CA LEU A 327 13.19 -20.56 17.18
C LEU A 327 14.17 -21.47 17.92
N LEU A 328 13.85 -21.91 19.14
CA LEU A 328 14.66 -22.87 19.90
C LEU A 328 14.73 -24.23 19.20
N THR A 329 13.62 -24.75 18.66
CA THR A 329 13.63 -26.01 17.90
C THR A 329 14.53 -25.91 16.65
N ILE A 330 14.47 -24.80 15.92
CA ILE A 330 15.35 -24.52 14.77
C ILE A 330 16.82 -24.47 15.20
N VAL A 331 17.12 -23.84 16.31
CA VAL A 331 18.49 -23.76 16.86
C VAL A 331 19.01 -25.14 17.21
N ASP A 332 18.19 -26.01 17.75
CA ASP A 332 18.54 -27.41 18.10
C ASP A 332 18.67 -28.32 16.88
N GLY A 333 18.27 -27.85 15.69
CA GLY A 333 18.45 -28.56 14.42
C GLY A 333 17.18 -29.17 13.84
N ASP A 334 16.01 -28.94 14.44
CA ASP A 334 14.72 -29.30 13.87
C ASP A 334 14.31 -28.22 12.85
N LEU A 335 14.80 -28.38 11.62
CA LEU A 335 14.63 -27.44 10.54
C LEU A 335 13.34 -27.72 9.75
N PRO A 336 12.66 -26.68 9.27
CA PRO A 336 11.62 -26.83 8.25
C PRO A 336 12.14 -27.59 7.02
N ALA A 337 11.27 -28.25 6.29
CA ALA A 337 11.64 -28.98 5.08
C ALA A 337 12.36 -28.07 4.06
N GLY A 338 13.57 -28.47 3.66
CA GLY A 338 14.42 -27.67 2.76
C GLY A 338 15.23 -26.57 3.45
N GLY A 339 15.10 -26.37 4.76
CA GLY A 339 15.87 -25.38 5.52
C GLY A 339 17.35 -25.77 5.65
N GLY A 340 18.26 -24.81 5.35
CA GLY A 340 19.71 -24.99 5.47
C GLY A 340 20.27 -24.60 6.84
N THR A 341 21.57 -24.90 7.07
CA THR A 341 22.27 -24.55 8.33
C THR A 341 22.30 -23.04 8.59
N TYR A 342 22.17 -22.22 7.57
CA TYR A 342 22.06 -20.75 7.70
C TYR A 342 20.83 -20.33 8.50
N LEU A 343 19.73 -21.11 8.42
CA LEU A 343 18.51 -20.86 9.17
C LEU A 343 18.74 -20.91 10.69
N ARG A 344 19.66 -21.79 11.17
CA ARG A 344 20.04 -21.85 12.59
C ARG A 344 20.70 -20.56 13.06
N VAL A 345 21.58 -19.98 12.24
CA VAL A 345 22.21 -18.68 12.57
C VAL A 345 21.14 -17.57 12.63
N LYS A 346 20.20 -17.55 11.69
CA LYS A 346 19.09 -16.61 11.71
C LYS A 346 18.20 -16.76 12.95
N ALA A 347 17.94 -18.00 13.38
CA ALA A 347 17.17 -18.25 14.60
C ALA A 347 17.90 -17.75 15.86
N VAL A 348 19.23 -17.95 15.95
CA VAL A 348 20.05 -17.42 17.04
C VAL A 348 20.05 -15.88 17.05
N GLU A 349 20.20 -15.25 15.88
CA GLU A 349 20.12 -13.79 15.75
C GLU A 349 18.73 -13.25 16.15
N ALA A 350 17.65 -14.01 15.81
CA ALA A 350 16.27 -13.70 16.17
C ALA A 350 16.04 -13.78 17.68
N LEU A 351 16.53 -14.84 18.34
CA LEU A 351 16.48 -14.99 19.80
C LEU A 351 17.16 -13.81 20.51
N GLY A 352 18.32 -13.37 20.01
CA GLY A 352 19.02 -12.19 20.54
C GLY A 352 18.27 -10.86 20.32
N ARG A 353 17.32 -10.80 19.36
CA ARG A 353 16.43 -9.65 19.14
C ARG A 353 15.20 -9.66 20.03
N ILE A 354 14.60 -10.83 20.23
CA ILE A 354 13.46 -11.01 21.13
C ILE A 354 13.87 -10.69 22.57
N ASN A 355 15.16 -10.86 22.89
CA ASN A 355 15.72 -10.57 24.21
C ASN A 355 15.03 -11.35 25.34
N ALA A 356 14.80 -12.66 25.13
CA ALA A 356 14.13 -13.54 26.07
C ALA A 356 15.14 -14.31 26.92
N PRO A 357 15.12 -14.17 28.27
CA PRO A 357 16.04 -14.90 29.16
C PRO A 357 15.98 -16.42 29.01
N GLU A 358 14.86 -16.96 28.61
CA GLU A 358 14.63 -18.40 28.39
C GLU A 358 15.57 -18.98 27.31
N ALA A 359 16.09 -18.14 26.40
CA ALA A 359 17.04 -18.57 25.38
C ALA A 359 18.47 -18.76 25.91
N ILE A 360 18.81 -18.20 27.10
CA ILE A 360 20.19 -18.18 27.63
C ILE A 360 20.79 -19.56 27.70
N THR A 361 20.07 -20.56 28.26
CA THR A 361 20.56 -21.91 28.41
C THR A 361 20.90 -22.59 27.09
N ALA A 362 20.01 -22.44 26.09
CA ALA A 362 20.23 -22.99 24.76
C ALA A 362 21.42 -22.31 24.06
N LEU A 363 21.55 -21.00 24.20
CA LEU A 363 22.67 -20.24 23.61
C LEU A 363 24.01 -20.58 24.27
N LYS A 364 24.05 -20.75 25.60
CA LYS A 364 25.26 -21.19 26.32
C LYS A 364 25.68 -22.59 25.85
N ARG A 365 24.75 -23.51 25.71
CA ARG A 365 25.03 -24.87 25.17
C ARG A 365 25.69 -24.83 23.80
N ILE A 366 25.30 -23.93 22.92
CA ILE A 366 25.92 -23.77 21.59
C ILE A 366 27.39 -23.36 21.72
N VAL A 367 27.69 -22.46 22.63
CA VAL A 367 29.02 -21.88 22.79
C VAL A 367 29.96 -22.79 23.57
N GLU A 368 29.45 -23.51 24.59
CA GLU A 368 30.23 -24.33 25.49
C GLU A 368 30.52 -25.75 24.95
N ALA A 369 29.66 -26.24 24.02
CA ALA A 369 29.75 -27.61 23.53
C ALA A 369 31.09 -27.86 22.81
N LYS A 370 31.86 -28.81 23.39
CA LYS A 370 33.15 -29.26 22.86
C LYS A 370 33.04 -30.72 22.40
N LYS A 371 33.86 -31.08 21.44
CA LYS A 371 34.16 -32.45 21.05
C LYS A 371 35.64 -32.74 21.36
N PHE A 372 36.06 -33.98 21.19
CA PHE A 372 37.42 -34.42 21.56
C PHE A 372 38.54 -33.56 20.96
N LEU A 373 38.36 -33.08 19.74
CA LEU A 373 39.28 -32.15 19.04
C LEU A 373 38.53 -30.89 18.59
N GLY A 374 38.29 -29.96 19.54
CA GLY A 374 37.75 -28.66 19.23
C GLY A 374 36.28 -28.42 19.61
N TRP A 375 35.60 -27.56 18.89
CA TRP A 375 34.22 -27.15 19.16
C TRP A 375 33.21 -28.04 18.43
N LEU A 376 32.09 -28.35 19.07
CA LEU A 376 31.01 -29.14 18.45
C LEU A 376 30.28 -28.32 17.41
N GLN A 377 30.01 -27.05 17.70
CA GLN A 377 29.24 -26.18 16.83
C GLN A 377 30.14 -25.34 15.91
N PRO A 378 29.72 -25.04 14.68
CA PRO A 378 30.45 -24.17 13.74
C PRO A 378 30.74 -22.79 14.33
N GLN A 379 31.85 -22.15 13.92
CA GLN A 379 32.29 -20.85 14.41
C GLN A 379 31.20 -19.77 14.25
N GLU A 380 30.55 -19.65 13.10
CA GLU A 380 29.51 -18.65 12.84
C GLU A 380 28.29 -18.78 13.76
N LEU A 381 27.88 -20.01 14.09
CA LEU A 381 26.79 -20.24 15.03
C LEU A 381 27.19 -19.83 16.46
N ARG A 382 28.43 -20.11 16.86
CA ARG A 382 28.98 -19.71 18.16
C ARG A 382 29.14 -18.18 18.27
N ILE A 383 29.59 -17.51 17.21
CA ILE A 383 29.67 -16.05 17.15
C ILE A 383 28.27 -15.44 17.33
N ALA A 384 27.28 -15.93 16.58
CA ALA A 384 25.91 -15.43 16.70
C ALA A 384 25.36 -15.64 18.14
N ALA A 385 25.65 -16.81 18.76
CA ALA A 385 25.22 -17.10 20.12
C ALA A 385 25.89 -16.18 21.17
N ILE A 386 27.19 -15.91 21.04
CA ILE A 386 27.88 -14.96 21.94
C ILE A 386 27.35 -13.54 21.75
N GLN A 387 27.10 -13.11 20.52
CA GLN A 387 26.52 -11.79 20.25
C GLN A 387 25.10 -11.67 20.86
N ALA A 388 24.29 -12.73 20.81
CA ALA A 388 22.98 -12.78 21.45
C ALA A 388 23.11 -12.76 22.99
N LEU A 389 24.00 -13.59 23.55
CA LEU A 389 24.29 -13.61 24.98
C LEU A 389 24.86 -12.29 25.49
N GLY A 390 25.63 -11.56 24.68
CA GLY A 390 26.09 -10.22 25.02
C GLY A 390 24.97 -9.21 25.30
N LYS A 391 23.76 -9.48 24.82
CA LYS A 391 22.55 -8.69 25.15
C LYS A 391 21.78 -9.26 26.33
N LEU A 392 21.69 -10.58 26.43
CA LEU A 392 20.88 -11.31 27.40
C LEU A 392 21.59 -11.50 28.77
N ASP A 393 22.87 -11.81 28.73
CA ASP A 393 23.74 -12.08 29.88
C ASP A 393 25.16 -11.58 29.57
N SER A 394 25.31 -10.25 29.57
CA SER A 394 26.57 -9.60 29.19
C SER A 394 27.76 -9.99 30.10
N THR A 395 27.50 -10.21 31.39
CA THR A 395 28.53 -10.57 32.36
C THR A 395 29.13 -11.94 32.03
N TRP A 396 28.26 -12.91 31.76
CA TRP A 396 28.69 -14.24 31.34
C TRP A 396 29.41 -14.21 29.98
N ALA A 397 28.86 -13.49 29.00
CA ALA A 397 29.46 -13.42 27.67
C ALA A 397 30.89 -12.84 27.70
N VAL A 398 31.11 -11.79 28.47
CA VAL A 398 32.44 -11.17 28.65
C VAL A 398 33.39 -12.15 29.35
N SER A 399 32.96 -12.82 30.43
CA SER A 399 33.80 -13.77 31.19
C SER A 399 34.17 -15.00 30.37
N PHE A 400 33.29 -15.47 29.48
CA PHE A 400 33.51 -16.64 28.63
C PHE A 400 34.35 -16.36 27.38
N LEU A 401 34.39 -15.13 26.89
CA LEU A 401 35.04 -14.76 25.62
C LEU A 401 36.52 -15.23 25.54
N PRO A 402 37.37 -15.10 26.57
CA PRO A 402 38.76 -15.59 26.50
C PRO A 402 38.89 -17.10 26.28
N GLN A 403 37.89 -17.88 26.72
CA GLN A 403 37.88 -19.32 26.58
C GLN A 403 37.19 -19.80 25.27
N SER A 404 36.52 -18.88 24.59
CA SER A 404 35.69 -19.21 23.40
C SER A 404 36.52 -19.51 22.15
N GLY A 405 37.81 -19.11 22.12
CA GLY A 405 38.62 -19.14 20.91
C GLY A 405 38.12 -18.17 19.80
N LEU A 406 37.31 -17.17 20.16
CA LEU A 406 36.86 -16.09 19.30
C LEU A 406 37.51 -14.78 19.71
N ASP A 407 37.81 -13.93 18.76
CA ASP A 407 38.40 -12.61 19.02
C ASP A 407 37.35 -11.47 18.96
N ARG A 408 37.79 -10.25 19.25
CA ARG A 408 36.92 -9.07 19.20
C ARG A 408 36.50 -8.72 17.79
N ASP A 409 37.31 -9.03 16.80
CA ASP A 409 37.01 -8.74 15.39
C ASP A 409 35.92 -9.67 14.85
N ASP A 410 35.86 -10.93 15.34
CA ASP A 410 34.76 -11.85 15.08
C ASP A 410 33.41 -11.25 15.51
N LEU A 411 33.39 -10.49 16.61
CA LEU A 411 32.18 -9.91 17.20
C LEU A 411 31.81 -8.51 16.62
N ALA A 412 32.69 -7.89 15.83
CA ALA A 412 32.53 -6.51 15.37
C ALA A 412 31.30 -6.28 14.46
N LEU A 413 30.82 -7.34 13.78
CA LEU A 413 29.70 -7.30 12.84
C LEU A 413 28.39 -7.81 13.45
N ALA A 414 28.08 -7.41 14.68
CA ALA A 414 26.83 -7.78 15.34
C ALA A 414 25.59 -7.20 14.63
N PRO A 415 24.42 -7.86 14.78
CA PRO A 415 23.16 -7.35 14.30
C PRO A 415 22.82 -5.98 14.90
N LEU A 416 22.34 -5.05 14.06
CA LEU A 416 21.96 -3.69 14.47
C LEU A 416 20.66 -3.71 15.28
N ALA A 417 20.55 -2.73 16.20
CA ALA A 417 19.29 -2.40 16.84
C ALA A 417 18.32 -1.77 15.83
N LEU A 418 17.02 -2.01 16.01
CA LEU A 418 15.97 -1.46 15.15
C LEU A 418 15.56 -0.07 15.64
N LYS A 419 15.20 0.80 14.68
CA LYS A 419 14.66 2.13 14.97
C LYS A 419 13.16 2.03 15.26
N PRO A 420 12.64 2.54 16.39
CA PRO A 420 11.24 2.32 16.80
C PRO A 420 10.21 2.94 15.86
N ASN A 421 10.50 4.09 15.23
CA ASN A 421 9.52 4.86 14.45
C ASN A 421 9.45 4.54 12.96
N SER A 422 10.20 3.56 12.46
CA SER A 422 10.18 3.15 11.06
C SER A 422 9.62 1.74 10.89
N LYS A 423 9.15 1.42 9.68
CA LYS A 423 8.75 0.05 9.34
C LYS A 423 9.97 -0.88 9.39
N PHE A 424 9.86 -1.99 10.11
CA PHE A 424 10.99 -2.92 10.35
C PHE A 424 11.56 -3.50 9.06
N VAL A 425 10.74 -3.80 8.09
CA VAL A 425 11.15 -4.38 6.81
C VAL A 425 12.16 -3.52 6.04
N ARG A 426 12.19 -2.21 6.28
CA ARG A 426 13.10 -1.27 5.62
C ARG A 426 14.39 -1.02 6.37
N GLN A 427 14.55 -1.57 7.56
CA GLN A 427 15.74 -1.37 8.37
C GLN A 427 16.83 -2.38 8.01
N ARG A 428 18.08 -1.90 8.03
CA ARG A 428 19.26 -2.76 7.84
C ARG A 428 19.42 -3.68 9.04
N ARG A 429 19.69 -4.97 8.78
CA ARG A 429 19.94 -5.96 9.83
C ARG A 429 21.39 -5.95 10.34
N HIS A 430 22.33 -5.61 9.46
CA HIS A 430 23.75 -5.54 9.79
C HIS A 430 24.38 -4.25 9.24
N LYS A 431 25.45 -3.79 9.89
CA LYS A 431 26.26 -2.66 9.42
C LYS A 431 26.85 -3.00 8.03
N ARG A 432 26.69 -2.09 7.08
CA ARG A 432 27.36 -2.19 5.78
C ARG A 432 28.76 -1.60 5.87
N VAL A 433 29.70 -2.29 5.26
CA VAL A 433 31.08 -1.88 5.12
C VAL A 433 31.30 -1.47 3.66
N ARG A 434 31.92 -0.32 3.46
CA ARG A 434 32.34 0.11 2.11
C ARG A 434 33.60 -0.66 1.73
N LEU A 435 33.58 -1.27 0.55
CA LEU A 435 34.75 -1.99 0.05
C LEU A 435 35.67 -0.99 -0.64
N THR A 436 36.94 -0.92 -0.21
CA THR A 436 37.95 0.00 -0.76
C THR A 436 38.33 -0.37 -2.20
N LYS A 437 38.28 -1.67 -2.52
CA LYS A 437 38.44 -2.17 -3.88
C LYS A 437 37.11 -2.83 -4.29
N PRO A 438 36.60 -2.51 -5.49
CA PRO A 438 35.39 -3.16 -5.96
C PRO A 438 35.61 -4.67 -6.07
N VAL A 439 34.77 -5.44 -5.42
CA VAL A 439 34.74 -6.89 -5.54
C VAL A 439 33.85 -7.22 -6.74
N LEU A 440 34.39 -7.88 -7.72
CA LEU A 440 33.60 -8.43 -8.82
C LEU A 440 32.86 -9.66 -8.33
N ALA A 441 31.53 -9.67 -8.50
CA ALA A 441 30.72 -10.84 -8.32
C ALA A 441 30.07 -11.21 -9.65
N VAL A 442 30.01 -12.50 -9.93
CA VAL A 442 29.31 -13.02 -11.11
C VAL A 442 27.98 -13.57 -10.61
N SER A 443 26.88 -13.00 -11.10
CA SER A 443 25.56 -13.59 -10.90
C SER A 443 25.31 -14.63 -11.97
N THR A 444 25.17 -15.87 -11.57
CA THR A 444 24.66 -16.93 -12.45
C THR A 444 23.19 -17.12 -12.15
N ASN A 445 22.33 -16.30 -12.75
CA ASN A 445 20.93 -16.68 -12.86
C ASN A 445 20.84 -17.85 -13.84
N LEU A 446 19.89 -18.75 -13.65
CA LEU A 446 19.72 -20.05 -14.34
C LEU A 446 19.94 -20.07 -15.87
N LYS A 447 20.11 -18.91 -16.51
CA LYS A 447 20.30 -18.79 -17.97
C LYS A 447 21.39 -17.80 -18.41
N GLU A 448 21.84 -16.84 -17.59
CA GLU A 448 22.77 -15.80 -18.03
C GLU A 448 23.63 -15.27 -16.88
N ALA A 449 24.94 -15.19 -17.10
CA ALA A 449 25.87 -14.55 -16.16
C ALA A 449 25.82 -13.02 -16.32
N CYS A 450 25.70 -12.29 -15.22
CA CYS A 450 25.89 -10.84 -15.21
C CYS A 450 27.00 -10.47 -14.21
N SER A 451 27.76 -9.42 -14.51
CA SER A 451 28.78 -8.92 -13.60
C SER A 451 28.17 -7.91 -12.62
N LEU A 452 28.56 -8.03 -11.34
CA LEU A 452 28.18 -7.12 -10.28
C LEU A 452 29.47 -6.52 -9.67
N GLN A 453 29.51 -5.20 -9.57
CA GLN A 453 30.55 -4.50 -8.83
C GLN A 453 30.01 -4.14 -7.45
N ILE A 454 30.42 -4.86 -6.41
CA ILE A 454 29.95 -4.64 -5.05
C ILE A 454 30.62 -3.39 -4.47
N LYS A 455 29.81 -2.41 -4.08
CA LYS A 455 30.25 -1.16 -3.45
C LYS A 455 30.27 -1.25 -1.93
N THR A 456 29.20 -1.84 -1.38
CA THR A 456 29.05 -2.04 0.06
C THR A 456 28.50 -3.43 0.34
N ALA A 457 28.98 -4.06 1.38
CA ALA A 457 28.50 -5.37 1.80
C ALA A 457 28.30 -5.43 3.33
N SER A 458 27.45 -6.37 3.77
CA SER A 458 27.24 -6.77 5.15
C SER A 458 27.01 -8.27 5.20
N LEU A 459 26.87 -8.85 6.39
CA LEU A 459 26.57 -10.28 6.57
C LEU A 459 25.15 -10.68 6.07
N SER A 460 24.29 -9.71 5.80
CA SER A 460 22.93 -9.96 5.31
C SER A 460 22.65 -9.42 3.91
N GLY A 461 23.63 -8.83 3.22
CA GLY A 461 23.46 -8.29 1.87
C GLY A 461 24.29 -7.04 1.61
N GLY A 462 24.00 -6.33 0.53
CA GLY A 462 24.82 -5.20 0.11
C GLY A 462 24.18 -4.34 -0.98
N VAL A 463 25.03 -3.54 -1.63
CA VAL A 463 24.71 -2.75 -2.81
C VAL A 463 25.78 -2.99 -3.86
N ALA A 464 25.37 -3.22 -5.07
CA ALA A 464 26.26 -3.43 -6.22
C ALA A 464 25.78 -2.62 -7.42
N THR A 465 26.71 -2.14 -8.24
CA THR A 465 26.43 -1.73 -9.62
C THR A 465 26.31 -2.97 -10.47
N ILE A 466 25.29 -3.06 -11.29
CA ILE A 466 24.98 -4.23 -12.09
C ILE A 466 25.05 -3.91 -13.59
N SER A 467 25.60 -4.81 -14.36
CA SER A 467 25.71 -4.64 -15.83
C SER A 467 24.39 -4.78 -16.57
N ARG A 468 23.41 -5.47 -15.97
CA ARG A 468 22.07 -5.70 -16.53
C ARG A 468 21.02 -5.64 -15.43
N HIS A 469 19.93 -4.92 -15.68
CA HIS A 469 18.81 -4.83 -14.73
C HIS A 469 18.19 -6.23 -14.49
N LEU A 470 18.03 -6.59 -13.21
CA LEU A 470 17.32 -7.79 -12.76
C LEU A 470 16.07 -7.37 -11.97
N PRO A 471 14.91 -7.98 -12.21
CA PRO A 471 13.72 -7.67 -11.43
C PRO A 471 13.92 -7.90 -9.92
N PRO A 472 13.33 -7.06 -9.05
CA PRO A 472 13.32 -7.31 -7.61
C PRO A 472 12.75 -8.68 -7.28
N GLY A 473 13.34 -9.38 -6.29
CA GLY A 473 12.98 -10.76 -5.92
C GLY A 473 13.66 -11.84 -6.77
N THR A 474 14.41 -11.48 -7.81
CA THR A 474 15.18 -12.46 -8.59
C THR A 474 16.26 -13.12 -7.73
N PRO A 475 16.28 -14.47 -7.61
CA PRO A 475 17.35 -15.17 -6.93
C PRO A 475 18.61 -15.20 -7.82
N VAL A 476 19.74 -14.95 -7.18
CA VAL A 476 21.05 -14.95 -7.86
C VAL A 476 22.07 -15.73 -7.03
N GLN A 477 22.92 -16.49 -7.70
CA GLN A 477 24.10 -17.08 -7.09
C GLN A 477 25.24 -16.06 -7.21
N LEU A 478 25.62 -15.46 -6.11
CA LEU A 478 26.76 -14.56 -6.04
C LEU A 478 28.05 -15.37 -5.91
N LYS A 479 28.99 -15.15 -6.79
CA LYS A 479 30.37 -15.64 -6.67
C LYS A 479 31.29 -14.45 -6.49
N PHE A 480 31.75 -14.24 -5.27
CA PHE A 480 32.71 -13.19 -4.94
C PHE A 480 34.12 -13.72 -5.19
N GLN A 481 34.89 -13.03 -5.98
CA GLN A 481 36.31 -13.35 -6.14
C GLN A 481 37.14 -12.57 -5.10
N ILE A 482 37.74 -13.31 -4.17
CA ILE A 482 38.59 -12.76 -3.10
C ILE A 482 39.98 -13.37 -3.25
N GLY A 483 40.90 -12.67 -3.90
CA GLY A 483 42.21 -13.19 -4.23
C GLY A 483 42.09 -14.47 -5.11
N LEU A 484 42.67 -15.59 -4.66
CA LEU A 484 42.62 -16.89 -5.34
C LEU A 484 41.39 -17.75 -4.94
N ARG A 485 40.53 -17.29 -4.10
CA ARG A 485 39.37 -18.04 -3.57
C ARG A 485 38.06 -17.39 -3.97
N ASN A 486 37.06 -18.22 -4.22
CA ASN A 486 35.69 -17.78 -4.51
C ASN A 486 34.83 -18.04 -3.27
N LEU A 487 34.05 -17.03 -2.88
CA LEU A 487 32.97 -17.13 -1.90
C LEU A 487 31.64 -17.24 -2.64
N GLN A 488 30.76 -18.12 -2.21
CA GLN A 488 29.46 -18.33 -2.84
C GLN A 488 28.32 -18.03 -1.85
N ALA A 489 27.27 -17.35 -2.33
CA ALA A 489 26.07 -17.07 -1.58
C ALA A 489 24.87 -16.97 -2.51
N THR A 490 23.69 -17.40 -2.04
CA THR A 490 22.43 -17.13 -2.72
C THR A 490 21.84 -15.84 -2.19
N ALA A 491 21.46 -14.92 -3.08
CA ALA A 491 20.85 -13.65 -2.69
C ALA A 491 19.58 -13.38 -3.51
N LEU A 492 18.69 -12.60 -2.93
CA LEU A 492 17.55 -12.01 -3.65
C LEU A 492 17.90 -10.57 -4.01
N MET A 493 17.69 -10.23 -5.27
CA MET A 493 17.84 -8.85 -5.72
C MET A 493 16.70 -8.00 -5.15
N ARG A 494 17.03 -6.73 -4.83
CA ARG A 494 16.12 -5.79 -4.18
C ARG A 494 15.96 -4.53 -5.02
N ASP A 495 15.41 -3.49 -4.41
CA ASP A 495 15.11 -2.24 -5.09
C ASP A 495 16.33 -1.64 -5.80
N TYR A 496 16.07 -1.05 -6.95
CA TYR A 496 17.02 -0.38 -7.79
C TYR A 496 17.05 1.13 -7.52
N ARG A 497 18.23 1.72 -7.42
CA ARG A 497 18.41 3.17 -7.31
C ARG A 497 19.48 3.63 -8.30
N ALA A 498 19.07 4.33 -9.34
CA ALA A 498 19.92 4.72 -10.45
C ALA A 498 20.61 3.51 -11.11
N GLN A 499 21.94 3.38 -10.99
CA GLN A 499 22.70 2.24 -11.51
C GLN A 499 23.01 1.17 -10.45
N ASP A 500 22.57 1.38 -9.22
CA ASP A 500 22.88 0.53 -8.07
C ASP A 500 21.68 -0.31 -7.68
N MET A 501 21.92 -1.56 -7.42
CA MET A 501 20.91 -2.51 -6.97
C MET A 501 21.30 -3.08 -5.60
N ALA A 502 20.36 -3.12 -4.67
CA ALA A 502 20.55 -3.80 -3.41
C ALA A 502 20.36 -5.30 -3.59
N PHE A 503 21.06 -6.10 -2.80
CA PHE A 503 20.86 -7.53 -2.69
C PHE A 503 20.81 -7.98 -1.23
N GLU A 504 20.07 -9.05 -0.96
CA GLU A 504 19.92 -9.62 0.36
C GLU A 504 20.30 -11.10 0.32
N ILE A 505 21.26 -11.51 1.16
CA ILE A 505 21.72 -12.89 1.27
C ILE A 505 20.65 -13.71 1.98
N VAL A 506 20.15 -14.73 1.31
CA VAL A 506 19.10 -15.63 1.81
C VAL A 506 19.60 -17.04 2.09
N ASP A 507 20.72 -17.43 1.47
CA ASP A 507 21.39 -18.69 1.79
C ASP A 507 22.91 -18.55 1.60
N ILE A 508 23.66 -19.07 2.55
CA ILE A 508 25.12 -19.08 2.56
C ILE A 508 25.58 -20.19 3.50
N THR A 509 26.57 -20.99 3.11
CA THR A 509 27.15 -21.96 4.04
C THR A 509 27.86 -21.25 5.18
N LEU A 510 27.94 -21.88 6.36
CA LEU A 510 28.59 -21.26 7.52
C LEU A 510 30.08 -21.00 7.28
N GLU A 511 30.72 -21.82 6.46
CA GLU A 511 32.12 -21.63 6.08
C GLU A 511 32.29 -20.39 5.18
N GLU A 512 31.42 -20.23 4.18
CA GLU A 512 31.43 -19.06 3.31
C GLU A 512 31.06 -17.78 4.07
N ARG A 513 30.14 -17.87 5.04
CA ARG A 513 29.79 -16.76 5.92
C ARG A 513 30.99 -16.32 6.77
N SER A 514 31.77 -17.27 7.29
CA SER A 514 33.00 -16.97 8.03
C SER A 514 34.05 -16.24 7.13
N ARG A 515 34.16 -16.66 5.87
CA ARG A 515 35.02 -15.98 4.89
C ARG A 515 34.55 -14.56 4.59
N LEU A 516 33.22 -14.39 4.44
CA LEU A 516 32.60 -13.06 4.24
C LEU A 516 32.86 -12.16 5.44
N ARG A 517 32.72 -12.69 6.67
CA ARG A 517 33.01 -11.94 7.90
C ARG A 517 34.44 -11.44 7.92
N ARG A 518 35.44 -12.28 7.63
CA ARG A 518 36.87 -11.86 7.58
C ARG A 518 37.08 -10.75 6.56
N LEU A 519 36.55 -10.91 5.35
CA LEU A 519 36.64 -9.87 4.32
C LEU A 519 36.09 -8.54 4.81
N LEU A 520 34.93 -8.55 5.46
CA LEU A 520 34.32 -7.33 5.96
C LEU A 520 35.08 -6.73 7.14
N SER A 521 35.66 -7.56 8.03
CA SER A 521 36.47 -7.11 9.17
C SER A 521 37.73 -6.37 8.72
N GLU A 522 38.40 -6.84 7.67
CA GLU A 522 39.58 -6.20 7.07
C GLU A 522 39.31 -4.78 6.55
N HIS A 523 38.03 -4.47 6.23
CA HIS A 523 37.61 -3.17 5.70
C HIS A 523 36.96 -2.26 6.76
N ILE A 524 36.87 -2.71 8.02
CA ILE A 524 36.44 -1.86 9.13
C ILE A 524 37.69 -1.03 9.53
N ALA A 525 37.63 0.29 9.31
CA ALA A 525 38.71 1.19 9.76
C ALA A 525 39.02 1.00 11.25
N PRO A 526 40.29 0.91 11.66
CA PRO A 526 40.63 0.83 13.07
C PRO A 526 40.05 2.03 13.82
N ARG A 527 39.45 1.78 15.00
CA ARG A 527 38.87 2.82 15.85
C ARG A 527 39.98 3.74 16.35
N GLY A 528 40.24 4.82 15.65
CA GLY A 528 41.22 5.82 16.05
C GLY A 528 41.59 6.77 14.93
N THR A 529 40.67 7.59 14.45
CA THR A 529 40.90 8.93 13.89
C THR A 529 39.56 9.63 13.65
N THR A 530 39.36 10.70 14.43
CA THR A 530 38.45 11.86 14.26
C THR A 530 36.94 11.72 14.33
N PRO A 531 36.26 12.63 15.11
CA PRO A 531 34.80 12.67 15.32
C PRO A 531 34.00 13.27 14.17
N GLU A 532 34.56 13.55 13.00
CA GLU A 532 33.88 14.34 11.95
C GLU A 532 33.09 13.55 10.92
N ASP A 533 33.15 12.22 10.88
CA ASP A 533 32.45 11.42 9.84
C ASP A 533 31.03 10.93 10.22
N HIS A 534 30.45 11.46 11.30
CA HIS A 534 29.07 11.11 11.69
C HIS A 534 27.96 11.92 11.01
N ALA A 535 28.29 12.86 10.14
CA ALA A 535 27.33 13.78 9.53
C ALA A 535 26.87 13.41 8.09
N VAL A 536 27.40 12.35 7.47
CA VAL A 536 27.01 11.96 6.11
C VAL A 536 26.34 10.59 6.12
N GLY A 537 25.07 10.55 6.42
CA GLY A 537 24.27 9.32 6.43
C GLY A 537 22.86 9.46 6.95
N ALA A 538 22.39 10.67 7.17
CA ALA A 538 20.98 10.94 7.31
C ALA A 538 20.35 10.87 5.92
N ASP A 539 19.60 9.79 5.63
CA ASP A 539 18.68 9.72 4.51
C ASP A 539 17.68 10.88 4.66
N THR A 540 17.97 12.03 4.08
CA THR A 540 16.98 13.07 3.81
C THR A 540 15.98 12.45 2.83
N PRO A 541 14.69 12.49 3.10
CA PRO A 541 13.69 12.11 2.12
C PRO A 541 13.75 13.14 0.99
N VAL A 542 14.20 12.71 -0.19
CA VAL A 542 14.11 13.51 -1.41
C VAL A 542 12.61 13.66 -1.73
N PRO A 543 12.08 14.88 -1.85
CA PRO A 543 10.70 15.10 -2.27
C PRO A 543 10.53 14.52 -3.67
N ILE A 544 9.48 13.71 -3.85
CA ILE A 544 9.05 13.19 -5.15
C ILE A 544 8.66 14.40 -5.99
N GLY A 545 9.51 14.76 -6.92
CA GLY A 545 9.22 15.78 -7.92
C GLY A 545 8.04 15.33 -8.77
N THR A 546 7.00 16.13 -8.77
CA THR A 546 5.94 16.14 -9.77
C THR A 546 6.57 16.31 -11.13
N GLN A 547 6.61 15.25 -11.94
CA GLN A 547 6.74 15.41 -13.39
C GLN A 547 5.35 15.54 -14.00
N ARG A 548 5.23 16.62 -14.78
CA ARG A 548 4.08 16.97 -15.64
C ARG A 548 3.80 15.89 -16.68
#